data_659fd5ba7d62eb50006100a2d7ee0427
#
_entry.id   659fd5ba7d62eb50006100a2d7ee0427
#
_cell.length_a   1.000
_cell.length_b   1.000
_cell.length_c   1.000
_cell.angle_alpha   90.00
_cell.angle_beta   90.00
_cell.angle_gamma   90.00
#
_symmetry.space_group_name_H-M   'P 1'
#
loop_
_entity.id
_entity.type
_entity.pdbx_description
1 polymer ?
#
loop_
_entity_poly.entity_id
_entity_poly.type
_entity_poly.pdbx_seq_one_letter_code
_entity_poly.pdbx_strand_id
1 'polypeptide(L)'
;MCIRDRLYQVHPTFQQMDAQKLAFLDQSFDVVISRNLTWTLPDPESAYREWMRVLKKGGILLNFDADYASNVRNQNTSASHISDTEVYGHCGVTPELEQENASITLSMPMSRKQRPYWDQEFLENIGFSRSGYDPSVGQNILKEHDLKDAPMFLVWGVR
;
A
#
# COMPACT_ATOMS: atom_id res chain seq x y z
N MET A 1 21.04 -2.90 -2.26
CA MET A 1 21.37 -1.52 -2.68
C MET A 1 21.01 -1.38 -4.15
N CYS A 2 20.07 -0.50 -4.48
CA CYS A 2 19.55 -0.36 -5.85
C CYS A 2 20.60 0.29 -6.76
N ILE A 3 20.66 -0.11 -8.04
CA ILE A 3 21.58 0.47 -9.04
C ILE A 3 21.35 1.98 -9.17
N ARG A 4 20.10 2.45 -8.98
CA ARG A 4 19.75 3.88 -9.03
C ARG A 4 20.40 4.70 -7.91
N ASP A 5 20.61 4.14 -6.73
CA ASP A 5 21.24 4.85 -5.61
C ASP A 5 22.66 5.29 -5.96
N ARG A 6 23.39 4.47 -6.74
CA ARG A 6 24.71 4.81 -7.25
C ARG A 6 24.71 5.91 -8.31
N LEU A 7 23.69 5.89 -9.19
CA LEU A 7 23.57 6.89 -10.27
C LEU A 7 23.28 8.28 -9.72
N TYR A 8 22.51 8.38 -8.64
CA TYR A 8 22.12 9.65 -8.03
C TYR A 8 22.95 10.04 -6.82
N GLN A 9 23.98 9.25 -6.46
CA GLN A 9 24.82 9.46 -5.28
C GLN A 9 24.02 9.60 -3.97
N VAL A 10 22.90 8.89 -3.87
CA VAL A 10 22.06 8.87 -2.69
C VAL A 10 22.50 7.75 -1.77
N HIS A 11 22.64 8.04 -0.48
CA HIS A 11 23.02 7.08 0.55
C HIS A 11 21.84 6.83 1.51
N PRO A 12 20.90 5.93 1.18
CA PRO A 12 19.75 5.66 2.04
C PRO A 12 20.21 4.95 3.33
N THR A 13 19.58 5.29 4.43
CA THR A 13 19.72 4.57 5.71
C THR A 13 18.59 3.54 5.80
N PHE A 14 18.95 2.30 6.13
CA PHE A 14 18.00 1.21 6.34
C PHE A 14 17.88 0.89 7.81
N GLN A 15 16.63 0.80 8.31
CA GLN A 15 16.34 0.43 9.69
C GLN A 15 15.16 -0.56 9.70
N GLN A 16 15.30 -1.61 10.49
CA GLN A 16 14.21 -2.56 10.74
C GLN A 16 13.39 -2.07 11.93
N MET A 17 12.07 -1.87 11.71
CA MET A 17 11.14 -1.49 12.78
C MET A 17 9.70 -1.83 12.40
N ASP A 18 8.82 -1.77 13.40
CA ASP A 18 7.38 -1.90 13.19
C ASP A 18 6.81 -0.59 12.63
N ALA A 19 6.12 -0.65 11.50
CA ALA A 19 5.48 0.50 10.87
C ALA A 19 4.34 1.10 11.70
N GLN A 20 3.80 0.33 12.65
CA GLN A 20 2.76 0.73 13.59
C GLN A 20 3.32 1.39 14.86
N LYS A 21 4.64 1.32 15.04
CA LYS A 21 5.34 1.90 16.20
C LYS A 21 6.76 2.31 15.80
N LEU A 22 6.90 3.50 15.25
CA LEU A 22 8.16 4.00 14.73
C LEU A 22 9.07 4.55 15.84
N ALA A 23 10.34 4.16 15.81
CA ALA A 23 11.34 4.62 16.78
C ALA A 23 11.96 6.00 16.41
N PHE A 24 11.17 6.86 15.76
CA PHE A 24 11.54 8.21 15.40
C PHE A 24 10.86 9.23 16.32
N LEU A 25 11.50 10.39 16.50
CA LEU A 25 10.90 11.51 17.21
C LEU A 25 9.72 12.10 16.40
N ASP A 26 8.84 12.79 17.10
CA ASP A 26 7.78 13.57 16.47
C ASP A 26 8.36 14.57 15.48
N GLN A 27 7.66 14.83 14.39
CA GLN A 27 8.01 15.86 13.42
C GLN A 27 9.44 15.72 12.84
N SER A 28 9.85 14.48 12.53
CA SER A 28 11.20 14.19 12.01
C SER A 28 11.27 14.26 10.47
N PHE A 29 10.14 14.06 9.77
CA PHE A 29 10.15 13.88 8.33
C PHE A 29 9.28 14.91 7.60
N ASP A 30 9.73 15.32 6.42
CA ASP A 30 8.98 16.18 5.51
C ASP A 30 8.00 15.34 4.67
N VAL A 31 8.38 14.09 4.36
CA VAL A 31 7.57 13.15 3.57
C VAL A 31 7.67 11.75 4.18
N VAL A 32 6.54 11.07 4.26
CA VAL A 32 6.43 9.63 4.54
C VAL A 32 5.83 8.96 3.33
N ILE A 33 6.48 7.92 2.83
CA ILE A 33 6.00 7.13 1.69
C ILE A 33 5.83 5.68 2.14
N SER A 34 4.67 5.11 1.85
CA SER A 34 4.38 3.69 2.02
C SER A 34 3.95 3.08 0.69
N ARG A 35 4.29 1.81 0.47
CA ARG A 35 3.84 1.07 -0.71
C ARG A 35 3.56 -0.38 -0.37
N ASN A 36 2.37 -0.87 -0.75
CA ASN A 36 1.92 -2.26 -0.57
C ASN A 36 2.10 -2.74 0.90
N LEU A 37 1.78 -1.90 1.86
CA LEU A 37 2.01 -2.18 3.27
C LEU A 37 0.72 -2.21 4.10
N THR A 38 -0.13 -1.18 3.99
CA THR A 38 -1.29 -1.02 4.88
C THR A 38 -2.27 -2.19 4.81
N TRP A 39 -2.41 -2.83 3.67
CA TRP A 39 -3.29 -3.98 3.50
C TRP A 39 -2.87 -5.22 4.32
N THR A 40 -1.58 -5.33 4.66
CA THR A 40 -1.01 -6.46 5.43
C THR A 40 -0.93 -6.21 6.93
N LEU A 41 -1.14 -4.96 7.38
CA LEU A 41 -0.95 -4.62 8.79
C LEU A 41 -2.09 -5.13 9.66
N PRO A 42 -1.79 -5.69 10.84
CA PRO A 42 -2.80 -6.07 11.82
C PRO A 42 -3.53 -4.86 12.41
N ASP A 43 -2.86 -3.70 12.52
CA ASP A 43 -3.43 -2.44 12.98
C ASP A 43 -3.02 -1.27 12.07
N PRO A 44 -3.65 -1.11 10.90
CA PRO A 44 -3.34 -0.04 9.96
C PRO A 44 -3.66 1.36 10.52
N GLU A 45 -4.60 1.47 11.47
CA GLU A 45 -4.94 2.73 12.12
C GLU A 45 -3.77 3.26 12.96
N SER A 46 -3.12 2.39 13.72
CA SER A 46 -1.89 2.76 14.45
C SER A 46 -0.77 3.19 13.53
N ALA A 47 -0.60 2.53 12.37
CA ALA A 47 0.40 2.95 11.40
C ALA A 47 0.15 4.37 10.88
N TYR A 48 -1.09 4.70 10.48
CA TYR A 48 -1.44 6.05 10.03
C TYR A 48 -1.22 7.12 11.11
N ARG A 49 -1.54 6.82 12.38
CA ARG A 49 -1.28 7.72 13.51
C ARG A 49 0.22 7.95 13.72
N GLU A 50 1.03 6.89 13.64
CA GLU A 50 2.48 6.99 13.74
C GLU A 50 3.09 7.78 12.57
N TRP A 51 2.64 7.55 11.35
CA TRP A 51 3.10 8.31 10.19
C TRP A 51 2.75 9.78 10.31
N MET A 52 1.55 10.10 10.80
CA MET A 52 1.19 11.48 11.11
C MET A 52 2.07 12.05 12.22
N ARG A 53 2.35 11.30 13.30
CA ARG A 53 3.18 11.76 14.41
C ARG A 53 4.58 12.18 13.96
N VAL A 54 5.21 11.36 13.12
CA VAL A 54 6.58 11.60 12.65
C VAL A 54 6.69 12.63 11.52
N LEU A 55 5.61 12.96 10.83
CA LEU A 55 5.58 14.03 9.86
C LEU A 55 5.70 15.40 10.54
N LYS A 56 6.42 16.33 9.95
CA LYS A 56 6.42 17.74 10.33
C LYS A 56 5.08 18.40 9.98
N LYS A 57 4.79 19.55 10.55
CA LYS A 57 3.66 20.38 10.10
C LYS A 57 3.85 20.76 8.64
N GLY A 58 2.82 20.55 7.81
CA GLY A 58 2.89 20.71 6.37
C GLY A 58 3.60 19.55 5.64
N GLY A 59 4.08 18.56 6.35
CA GLY A 59 4.66 17.33 5.77
C GLY A 59 3.59 16.48 5.09
N ILE A 60 4.03 15.62 4.15
CA ILE A 60 3.14 14.89 3.24
C ILE A 60 3.26 13.39 3.48
N LEU A 61 2.11 12.73 3.62
CA LEU A 61 1.96 11.28 3.52
C LEU A 61 1.59 10.89 2.09
N LEU A 62 2.27 9.88 1.54
CA LEU A 62 1.93 9.21 0.28
C LEU A 62 1.84 7.71 0.54
N ASN A 63 0.65 7.13 0.45
CA ASN A 63 0.44 5.69 0.61
C ASN A 63 -0.08 5.08 -0.69
N PHE A 64 0.79 4.33 -1.36
CA PHE A 64 0.48 3.55 -2.57
C PHE A 64 0.08 2.14 -2.15
N ASP A 65 -1.18 1.76 -2.39
CA ASP A 65 -1.68 0.44 -2.01
C ASP A 65 -2.75 -0.05 -2.99
N ALA A 66 -3.34 -1.21 -2.73
CA ALA A 66 -4.42 -1.77 -3.54
C ALA A 66 -5.49 -2.45 -2.67
N ASP A 67 -6.72 -2.55 -3.19
CA ASP A 67 -7.78 -3.36 -2.58
C ASP A 67 -7.71 -4.81 -3.09
N TYR A 68 -6.74 -5.55 -2.55
CA TYR A 68 -6.54 -6.96 -2.91
C TYR A 68 -7.74 -7.83 -2.58
N ALA A 69 -8.48 -7.52 -1.53
CA ALA A 69 -9.67 -8.27 -1.15
C ALA A 69 -10.83 -8.12 -2.14
N SER A 70 -10.97 -6.95 -2.76
CA SER A 70 -11.93 -6.74 -3.83
C SER A 70 -11.63 -7.64 -5.03
N ASN A 71 -10.36 -7.76 -5.39
CA ASN A 71 -9.92 -8.65 -6.47
C ASN A 71 -10.27 -10.11 -6.18
N VAL A 72 -9.95 -10.59 -4.97
CA VAL A 72 -10.28 -11.97 -4.56
C VAL A 72 -11.80 -12.21 -4.61
N ARG A 73 -12.61 -11.26 -4.12
CA ARG A 73 -14.08 -11.39 -4.18
C ARG A 73 -14.62 -11.41 -5.61
N ASN A 74 -14.06 -10.60 -6.49
CA ASN A 74 -14.47 -10.53 -7.89
C ASN A 74 -14.05 -11.74 -8.72
N GLN A 75 -12.88 -12.34 -8.42
CA GLN A 75 -12.42 -13.56 -9.08
C GLN A 75 -13.31 -14.76 -8.77
N ASN A 76 -13.87 -14.85 -7.56
CA ASN A 76 -14.83 -15.88 -7.19
C ASN A 76 -16.16 -15.79 -7.96
N THR A 77 -16.43 -14.66 -8.63
CA THR A 77 -17.63 -14.48 -9.51
C THR A 77 -17.35 -14.72 -10.99
N SER A 78 -16.07 -14.78 -11.37
CA SER A 78 -15.63 -15.02 -12.75
C SER A 78 -14.55 -16.07 -12.71
N ALA A 79 -14.89 -17.31 -13.07
CA ALA A 79 -13.89 -18.39 -13.27
C ALA A 79 -13.03 -18.04 -14.50
N SER A 80 -12.13 -17.09 -14.36
CA SER A 80 -11.16 -16.77 -15.38
C SER A 80 -9.89 -17.54 -15.09
N HIS A 81 -9.65 -18.57 -15.88
CA HIS A 81 -8.36 -19.21 -16.01
C HIS A 81 -7.29 -18.13 -16.22
N ILE A 82 -6.41 -17.96 -15.25
CA ILE A 82 -5.17 -17.19 -15.45
C ILE A 82 -4.36 -18.04 -16.43
N SER A 83 -4.22 -17.54 -17.65
CA SER A 83 -3.34 -18.15 -18.63
C SER A 83 -1.89 -18.02 -18.16
N ASP A 84 -1.08 -19.01 -18.46
CA ASP A 84 0.37 -19.21 -18.21
C ASP A 84 1.30 -18.06 -18.65
N THR A 85 0.92 -16.82 -18.53
CA THR A 85 1.77 -15.69 -18.88
C THR A 85 2.42 -15.17 -17.62
N GLU A 86 3.74 -15.16 -17.63
CA GLU A 86 4.72 -14.60 -16.70
C GLU A 86 4.27 -13.28 -16.05
N VAL A 87 3.34 -13.35 -15.11
CA VAL A 87 2.91 -12.18 -14.35
C VAL A 87 3.70 -12.16 -13.05
N TYR A 88 4.61 -11.23 -12.95
CA TYR A 88 5.25 -10.77 -11.72
C TYR A 88 5.91 -11.81 -10.83
N GLY A 89 6.79 -12.63 -11.35
CA GLY A 89 7.65 -13.50 -10.50
C GLY A 89 6.91 -14.56 -9.68
N HIS A 90 5.63 -14.76 -9.90
CA HIS A 90 4.81 -15.80 -9.28
C HIS A 90 4.88 -17.12 -10.08
N CYS A 91 6.08 -17.50 -10.54
CA CYS A 91 6.27 -18.81 -11.17
C CYS A 91 5.96 -19.92 -10.16
N GLY A 92 5.13 -20.87 -10.57
CA GLY A 92 4.87 -22.08 -9.78
C GLY A 92 3.82 -21.92 -8.67
N VAL A 93 2.93 -20.94 -8.76
CA VAL A 93 1.77 -20.86 -7.87
C VAL A 93 0.80 -21.99 -8.20
N THR A 94 0.52 -22.85 -7.22
CA THR A 94 -0.47 -23.91 -7.36
C THR A 94 -1.86 -23.41 -6.97
N PRO A 95 -2.95 -24.07 -7.41
CA PRO A 95 -4.31 -23.72 -7.00
C PRO A 95 -4.51 -23.71 -5.48
N GLU A 96 -3.80 -24.58 -4.75
CA GLU A 96 -3.85 -24.63 -3.29
C GLU A 96 -3.22 -23.38 -2.66
N LEU A 97 -2.07 -22.93 -3.20
CA LEU A 97 -1.42 -21.68 -2.76
C LEU A 97 -2.25 -20.45 -3.09
N GLU A 98 -2.94 -20.43 -4.23
CA GLU A 98 -3.88 -19.36 -4.57
C GLU A 98 -5.04 -19.29 -3.59
N GLN A 99 -5.61 -20.44 -3.23
CA GLN A 99 -6.70 -20.51 -2.26
C GLN A 99 -6.23 -20.10 -0.87
N GLU A 100 -5.04 -20.51 -0.45
CA GLU A 100 -4.45 -20.10 0.82
C GLU A 100 -4.21 -18.58 0.85
N ASN A 101 -3.62 -18.01 -0.21
CA ASN A 101 -3.38 -16.57 -0.35
C ASN A 101 -4.70 -15.78 -0.33
N ALA A 102 -5.74 -16.26 -1.01
CA ALA A 102 -7.07 -15.67 -0.99
C ALA A 102 -7.66 -15.68 0.44
N SER A 103 -7.52 -16.78 1.16
CA SER A 103 -7.98 -16.92 2.55
C SER A 103 -7.25 -15.94 3.47
N ILE A 104 -5.92 -15.85 3.36
CA ILE A 104 -5.11 -14.89 4.11
C ILE A 104 -5.55 -13.46 3.80
N THR A 105 -5.65 -13.11 2.51
CA THR A 105 -6.07 -11.79 2.07
C THR A 105 -7.40 -11.38 2.67
N LEU A 106 -8.42 -12.27 2.63
CA LEU A 106 -9.74 -12.00 3.19
C LEU A 106 -9.75 -11.93 4.72
N SER A 107 -8.77 -12.50 5.40
CA SER A 107 -8.64 -12.44 6.86
C SER A 107 -8.07 -11.10 7.37
N MET A 108 -7.37 -10.35 6.50
CA MET A 108 -6.72 -9.09 6.88
C MET A 108 -7.74 -8.02 7.29
N PRO A 109 -7.42 -7.15 8.29
CA PRO A 109 -8.32 -6.09 8.76
C PRO A 109 -8.80 -5.16 7.64
N MET A 110 -7.91 -4.80 6.71
CA MET A 110 -8.21 -3.90 5.59
C MET A 110 -9.17 -4.51 4.57
N SER A 111 -9.30 -5.83 4.53
CA SER A 111 -10.25 -6.52 3.63
C SER A 111 -11.72 -6.22 3.92
N ARG A 112 -12.01 -5.71 5.11
CA ARG A 112 -13.37 -5.32 5.53
C ARG A 112 -13.67 -3.84 5.28
N LYS A 113 -12.70 -3.09 4.78
CA LYS A 113 -12.78 -1.65 4.54
C LYS A 113 -13.03 -1.38 3.06
N GLN A 114 -13.78 -0.34 2.76
CA GLN A 114 -13.97 0.12 1.38
C GLN A 114 -12.83 1.07 1.02
N ARG A 115 -11.80 0.55 0.37
CA ARG A 115 -10.60 1.30 0.01
C ARG A 115 -10.72 1.89 -1.40
N PRO A 116 -10.14 3.08 -1.66
CA PRO A 116 -9.36 3.95 -0.76
C PRO A 116 -10.19 4.93 0.08
N TYR A 117 -11.52 4.88 0.01
CA TYR A 117 -12.41 5.84 0.69
C TYR A 117 -12.20 5.85 2.20
N TRP A 118 -12.15 4.66 2.80
CA TRP A 118 -11.90 4.52 4.24
C TRP A 118 -10.57 5.14 4.66
N ASP A 119 -9.53 4.97 3.83
CA ASP A 119 -8.19 5.51 4.12
C ASP A 119 -8.23 7.03 4.17
N GLN A 120 -8.85 7.68 3.18
CA GLN A 120 -9.00 9.13 3.17
C GLN A 120 -9.80 9.64 4.37
N GLU A 121 -10.96 9.05 4.63
CA GLU A 121 -11.82 9.41 5.77
C GLU A 121 -11.05 9.27 7.09
N PHE A 122 -10.26 8.22 7.23
CA PHE A 122 -9.44 8.01 8.42
C PHE A 122 -8.37 9.10 8.59
N LEU A 123 -7.69 9.50 7.51
CA LEU A 123 -6.71 10.60 7.54
C LEU A 123 -7.36 11.92 7.99
N GLU A 124 -8.57 12.23 7.50
CA GLU A 124 -9.33 13.41 7.94
C GLU A 124 -9.66 13.34 9.44
N ASN A 125 -10.15 12.18 9.89
CA ASN A 125 -10.54 11.99 11.29
C ASN A 125 -9.38 12.07 12.27
N ILE A 126 -8.16 11.71 11.89
CA ILE A 126 -6.98 11.82 12.75
C ILE A 126 -6.32 13.19 12.68
N GLY A 127 -6.76 14.08 11.79
CA GLY A 127 -6.38 15.50 11.80
C GLY A 127 -5.41 15.93 10.70
N PHE A 128 -5.30 15.21 9.58
CA PHE A 128 -4.65 15.75 8.40
C PHE A 128 -5.42 16.97 7.89
N SER A 129 -4.72 18.06 7.60
CA SER A 129 -5.32 19.34 7.20
C SER A 129 -5.94 19.29 5.80
N ARG A 130 -5.41 18.43 4.94
CA ARG A 130 -5.93 18.09 3.63
C ARG A 130 -5.62 16.62 3.36
N SER A 131 -6.53 15.93 2.70
CA SER A 131 -6.35 14.55 2.25
C SER A 131 -7.06 14.32 0.92
N GLY A 132 -6.72 13.23 0.27
CA GLY A 132 -7.36 12.81 -0.96
C GLY A 132 -6.83 11.47 -1.43
N TYR A 133 -7.37 10.99 -2.54
CA TYR A 133 -6.90 9.77 -3.19
C TYR A 133 -6.93 9.89 -4.71
N ASP A 134 -6.10 9.09 -5.38
CA ASP A 134 -6.11 8.88 -6.82
C ASP A 134 -6.25 7.36 -7.08
N PRO A 135 -7.41 6.90 -7.57
CA PRO A 135 -7.64 5.49 -7.86
C PRO A 135 -6.94 5.02 -9.13
N SER A 136 -6.42 5.94 -9.93
CA SER A 136 -5.82 5.67 -11.24
C SER A 136 -4.28 5.78 -11.24
N VAL A 137 -3.67 6.04 -10.11
CA VAL A 137 -2.22 6.28 -10.02
C VAL A 137 -1.39 5.12 -10.61
N GLY A 138 -1.88 3.90 -10.51
CA GLY A 138 -1.24 2.72 -11.10
C GLY A 138 -1.02 2.85 -12.60
N GLN A 139 -1.95 3.46 -13.32
CA GLN A 139 -1.87 3.67 -14.76
C GLN A 139 -0.68 4.58 -15.14
N ASN A 140 -0.27 5.46 -14.24
CA ASN A 140 0.82 6.42 -14.47
C ASN A 140 2.19 5.89 -14.02
N ILE A 141 2.20 4.91 -13.10
CA ILE A 141 3.42 4.45 -12.43
C ILE A 141 3.84 3.06 -12.91
N LEU A 142 2.87 2.18 -13.18
CA LEU A 142 3.11 0.80 -13.57
C LEU A 142 3.31 0.69 -15.08
N LYS A 143 4.03 -0.35 -15.49
CA LYS A 143 4.16 -0.69 -16.90
C LYS A 143 2.85 -1.30 -17.39
N GLU A 144 2.62 -1.25 -18.71
CA GLU A 144 1.37 -1.63 -19.35
C GLU A 144 0.92 -3.08 -19.01
N HIS A 145 1.83 -4.00 -18.86
CA HIS A 145 1.53 -5.39 -18.47
C HIS A 145 1.14 -5.56 -17.00
N ASP A 146 1.50 -4.59 -16.14
CA ASP A 146 1.22 -4.62 -14.70
C ASP A 146 -0.14 -3.99 -14.37
N LEU A 147 -0.74 -3.27 -15.32
CA LEU A 147 -1.97 -2.50 -15.11
C LEU A 147 -3.21 -3.36 -14.94
N LYS A 148 -3.23 -4.55 -15.54
CA LYS A 148 -4.43 -5.40 -15.57
C LYS A 148 -4.73 -6.04 -14.22
N ASP A 149 -3.69 -6.33 -13.42
CA ASP A 149 -3.82 -7.16 -12.22
C ASP A 149 -3.52 -6.43 -10.90
N ALA A 150 -3.11 -5.17 -10.96
CA ALA A 150 -2.81 -4.37 -9.77
C ALA A 150 -3.56 -3.03 -9.79
N PRO A 151 -4.81 -2.97 -9.32
CA PRO A 151 -5.54 -1.73 -9.13
C PRO A 151 -4.90 -0.93 -7.99
N MET A 152 -3.77 -0.30 -8.31
CA MET A 152 -3.05 0.55 -7.38
C MET A 152 -3.74 1.90 -7.28
N PHE A 153 -3.99 2.33 -6.07
CA PHE A 153 -4.41 3.68 -5.75
C PHE A 153 -3.34 4.40 -4.92
N LEU A 154 -3.40 5.71 -4.90
CA LEU A 154 -2.69 6.58 -3.98
C LEU A 154 -3.68 7.18 -2.99
N VAL A 155 -3.36 7.11 -1.70
CA VAL A 155 -3.95 7.98 -0.68
C VAL A 155 -2.88 8.94 -0.19
N TRP A 156 -3.23 10.20 -0.06
CA TRP A 156 -2.29 11.23 0.40
C TRP A 156 -2.92 12.12 1.47
N GLY A 157 -2.06 12.68 2.32
CA GLY A 157 -2.48 13.63 3.34
C GLY A 157 -1.39 14.66 3.62
N VAL A 158 -1.79 15.88 3.98
CA VAL A 158 -0.91 16.96 4.45
C VAL A 158 -1.19 17.17 5.93
N ARG A 159 -0.16 17.05 6.76
CA ARG A 159 -0.25 17.27 8.21
C ARG A 159 -0.46 18.73 8.58
#